data_48c95c138a86105f9c89d29beb8449fa
#
_entry.id   48c95c138a86105f9c89d29beb8449fa
#
_cell.length_a   1.000
_cell.length_b   1.000
_cell.length_c   1.000
_cell.angle_alpha   90.00
_cell.angle_beta   90.00
_cell.angle_gamma   90.00
#
_symmetry.space_group_name_H-M   'P 1'
#
loop_
_entity.id
_entity.type
_entity.pdbx_description
1 polymer ?
#
loop_
_entity_poly.entity_id
_entity_poly.type
_entity_poly.pdbx_seq_one_letter_code
_entity_poly.pdbx_strand_id
1 'polypeptide(L)'
;MNNAIFILTDQPIDIDRLHICTWDLHGKGAFEIGIEFDLREKEDQTDKVEFLLSLPFIGKEDKVLCLARTLLTGNSANCKFIFNDTVKKVISIVDSPANGGVVEFKGRDPLAILPISCSSIGDGKCVFTVENLDKIKVDVPKAKAYVRFLLETRLEKFVVVHSGITKNSYLYDLKINEMRNIPDSINLCMNHGKHICDNIRSCFCMHVVPIDYYLTYADSNKLKNIRILENDAFNRYLVGLHALEDEYIILFQKDQTKETDELKSYSFFTEFEKERLGSEQIIYAVFANLVCSLIIGIFPAKISEELGHWYSDLSLGTVIAIGIVVCLFVAYFIPWMRMWRWIKRKFKGV
;
A
#
# COMPACT_ATOMS: atom_id res chain seq x y z
N MET A 1 -2.91 -6.74 16.22
CA MET A 1 -1.90 -5.69 16.02
C MET A 1 -2.45 -4.36 16.50
N ASN A 2 -1.68 -3.56 17.21
CA ASN A 2 -2.06 -2.18 17.49
C ASN A 2 -1.58 -1.32 16.31
N ASN A 3 -2.49 -0.95 15.40
CA ASN A 3 -2.18 -0.18 14.19
C ASN A 3 -2.51 1.31 14.36
N ALA A 4 -2.47 1.81 15.61
CA ALA A 4 -2.72 3.22 15.86
C ALA A 4 -1.50 4.06 15.48
N ILE A 5 -1.73 5.01 14.60
CA ILE A 5 -0.74 5.98 14.12
C ILE A 5 -0.93 7.26 14.92
N PHE A 6 0.16 7.81 15.44
CA PHE A 6 0.17 9.11 16.11
C PHE A 6 1.13 10.05 15.40
N ILE A 7 0.72 11.30 15.27
CA ILE A 7 1.53 12.38 14.71
C ILE A 7 1.82 13.38 15.81
N LEU A 8 3.09 13.55 16.13
CA LEU A 8 3.55 14.49 17.15
C LEU A 8 4.51 15.50 16.53
N THR A 9 4.56 16.69 17.10
CA THR A 9 5.46 17.76 16.69
C THR A 9 6.10 18.41 17.91
N ASP A 10 7.19 19.14 17.70
CA ASP A 10 7.86 19.93 18.75
C ASP A 10 7.09 21.22 19.11
N GLN A 11 6.14 21.63 18.28
CA GLN A 11 5.24 22.76 18.52
C GLN A 11 3.82 22.39 18.07
N PRO A 12 2.76 22.93 18.65
CA PRO A 12 1.38 22.64 18.24
C PRO A 12 1.17 23.06 16.78
N ILE A 13 0.66 22.14 15.95
CA ILE A 13 0.38 22.36 14.53
C ILE A 13 -1.00 21.81 14.19
N ASP A 14 -1.75 22.58 13.41
CA ASP A 14 -3.01 22.15 12.81
C ASP A 14 -2.76 21.48 11.46
N ILE A 15 -3.29 20.29 11.27
CA ILE A 15 -3.21 19.53 10.02
C ILE A 15 -4.50 19.75 9.25
N ASP A 16 -4.43 20.40 8.10
CA ASP A 16 -5.59 20.58 7.23
C ASP A 16 -5.99 19.27 6.54
N ARG A 17 -5.00 18.56 6.04
CA ARG A 17 -5.23 17.28 5.36
C ARG A 17 -4.13 16.30 5.69
N LEU A 18 -4.54 15.11 6.10
CA LEU A 18 -3.69 13.96 6.24
C LEU A 18 -4.02 12.97 5.11
N HIS A 19 -3.03 12.62 4.33
CA HIS A 19 -3.15 11.60 3.29
C HIS A 19 -2.40 10.36 3.72
N ILE A 20 -3.05 9.21 3.67
CA ILE A 20 -2.44 7.90 3.87
C ILE A 20 -2.75 7.06 2.64
N CYS A 21 -1.72 6.46 2.06
CA CYS A 21 -1.89 5.53 0.95
C CYS A 21 -1.10 4.26 1.22
N THR A 22 -1.77 3.12 1.19
CA THR A 22 -1.15 1.81 1.28
C THR A 22 -1.03 1.19 -0.11
N TRP A 23 0.10 0.59 -0.37
CA TRP A 23 0.41 -0.06 -1.64
C TRP A 23 0.68 -1.54 -1.41
N ASP A 24 -0.08 -2.40 -2.06
CA ASP A 24 0.27 -3.81 -2.22
C ASP A 24 0.89 -4.03 -3.60
N LEU A 25 2.18 -4.14 -3.64
CA LEU A 25 2.97 -4.37 -4.85
C LEU A 25 3.36 -5.87 -4.93
N HIS A 26 2.35 -6.75 -4.99
CA HIS A 26 2.51 -8.21 -4.99
C HIS A 26 3.32 -8.75 -3.80
N GLY A 27 2.88 -8.37 -2.58
CA GLY A 27 3.50 -8.78 -1.32
C GLY A 27 4.65 -7.90 -0.85
N LYS A 28 5.15 -6.98 -1.69
CA LYS A 28 5.94 -5.84 -1.22
C LYS A 28 4.98 -4.75 -0.82
N GLY A 29 5.13 -4.23 0.38
CA GLY A 29 4.30 -3.15 0.88
C GLY A 29 4.98 -1.81 0.75
N ALA A 30 4.20 -0.75 0.52
CA ALA A 30 4.64 0.60 0.76
C ALA A 30 3.54 1.38 1.48
N PHE A 31 3.95 2.28 2.35
CA PHE A 31 3.06 3.11 3.13
C PHE A 31 3.42 4.57 2.89
N GLU A 32 2.51 5.32 2.31
CA GLU A 32 2.76 6.69 1.89
C GLU A 32 1.97 7.65 2.77
N ILE A 33 2.62 8.72 3.21
CA ILE A 33 2.03 9.75 4.06
C ILE A 33 2.23 11.11 3.41
N GLY A 34 1.16 11.91 3.38
CA GLY A 34 1.17 13.31 2.99
C GLY A 34 0.51 14.16 4.08
N ILE A 35 1.16 15.23 4.49
CA ILE A 35 0.69 16.12 5.55
C ILE A 35 0.62 17.54 4.99
N GLU A 36 -0.58 18.12 4.96
CA GLU A 36 -0.83 19.53 4.65
C GLU A 36 -1.12 20.25 5.95
N PHE A 37 -0.35 21.30 6.26
CA PHE A 37 -0.49 22.03 7.50
C PHE A 37 -0.38 23.55 7.27
N ASP A 38 -1.03 24.31 8.15
CA ASP A 38 -1.08 25.76 8.04
C ASP A 38 0.10 26.40 8.80
N LEU A 39 0.69 27.40 8.18
CA LEU A 39 1.79 28.18 8.73
C LEU A 39 1.35 29.55 9.28
N ARG A 40 0.07 29.90 9.10
CA ARG A 40 -0.39 31.28 9.23
C ARG A 40 -0.59 31.77 10.66
N GLU A 41 -0.80 30.91 11.63
CA GLU A 41 -1.38 31.32 12.92
C GLU A 41 -0.37 31.52 14.07
N LYS A 42 0.94 31.42 13.85
CA LYS A 42 1.90 31.51 14.96
C LYS A 42 3.04 32.48 14.67
N GLU A 43 3.05 33.56 15.46
CA GLU A 43 4.11 34.63 15.42
C GLU A 43 5.50 34.07 15.78
N ASP A 44 5.56 33.01 16.57
CA ASP A 44 6.80 32.39 17.12
C ASP A 44 7.28 31.14 16.40
N GLN A 45 6.83 30.85 15.17
CA GLN A 45 7.29 29.65 14.45
C GLN A 45 8.76 29.79 14.07
N THR A 46 9.53 28.77 14.48
CA THR A 46 10.90 28.58 13.99
C THR A 46 10.91 28.21 12.50
N ASP A 47 12.02 28.51 11.80
CA ASP A 47 12.21 28.14 10.38
C ASP A 47 12.07 26.64 10.10
N LYS A 48 11.93 25.84 11.14
CA LYS A 48 11.83 24.38 11.05
C LYS A 48 10.80 23.80 12.02
N VAL A 49 10.23 22.65 11.64
CA VAL A 49 9.35 21.84 12.47
C VAL A 49 9.82 20.39 12.44
N GLU A 50 9.89 19.77 13.60
CA GLU A 50 10.18 18.36 13.74
C GLU A 50 8.90 17.55 13.95
N PHE A 51 8.68 16.56 13.08
CA PHE A 51 7.61 15.59 13.19
C PHE A 51 8.14 14.28 13.73
N LEU A 52 7.43 13.70 14.67
CA LEU A 52 7.58 12.34 15.13
C LEU A 52 6.31 11.56 14.77
N LEU A 53 6.44 10.60 13.87
CA LEU A 53 5.36 9.67 13.54
C LEU A 53 5.54 8.37 14.33
N SER A 54 4.52 8.00 15.09
CA SER A 54 4.42 6.68 15.68
C SER A 54 3.73 5.77 14.69
N LEU A 55 4.48 4.83 14.15
CA LEU A 55 4.05 3.84 13.16
C LEU A 55 4.41 2.46 13.68
N PRO A 56 3.52 1.74 14.37
CA PRO A 56 3.85 0.51 15.11
C PRO A 56 4.52 -0.57 14.27
N PHE A 57 4.32 -0.51 12.97
CA PHE A 57 4.82 -1.49 12.00
C PHE A 57 6.21 -1.17 11.43
N ILE A 58 6.80 0.00 11.74
CA ILE A 58 8.07 0.42 11.14
C ILE A 58 9.27 -0.14 11.91
N GLY A 59 10.26 -0.66 11.17
CA GLY A 59 11.52 -1.18 11.68
C GLY A 59 12.72 -0.43 11.15
N LYS A 60 13.91 -0.76 11.66
CA LYS A 60 15.19 -0.13 11.23
C LYS A 60 15.60 -0.51 9.80
N GLU A 61 15.04 -1.58 9.28
CA GLU A 61 15.24 -2.06 7.91
C GLU A 61 14.43 -1.30 6.87
N ASP A 62 13.38 -0.58 7.28
CA ASP A 62 12.49 0.14 6.38
C ASP A 62 13.16 1.45 5.90
N LYS A 63 12.77 1.92 4.72
CA LYS A 63 13.37 3.11 4.10
C LYS A 63 12.35 4.20 3.92
N VAL A 64 12.79 5.45 4.14
CA VAL A 64 12.02 6.65 3.86
C VAL A 64 12.45 7.27 2.54
N LEU A 65 11.50 7.48 1.64
CA LEU A 65 11.71 8.17 0.37
C LEU A 65 10.92 9.48 0.38
N CYS A 66 11.62 10.60 0.33
CA CYS A 66 10.99 11.92 0.19
C CYS A 66 10.46 12.08 -1.23
N LEU A 67 9.18 12.39 -1.38
CA LEU A 67 8.51 12.54 -2.68
C LEU A 67 8.39 14.01 -3.15
N ALA A 68 8.92 14.98 -2.40
CA ALA A 68 8.84 16.40 -2.75
C ALA A 68 9.44 16.66 -4.14
N ARG A 69 10.64 16.15 -4.41
CA ARG A 69 11.29 16.29 -5.72
C ARG A 69 10.46 15.68 -6.84
N THR A 70 9.91 14.49 -6.63
CA THR A 70 9.08 13.80 -7.63
C THR A 70 7.80 14.57 -7.95
N LEU A 71 7.22 15.25 -6.96
CA LEU A 71 6.05 16.11 -7.16
C LEU A 71 6.39 17.37 -7.96
N LEU A 72 7.56 17.98 -7.71
CA LEU A 72 7.96 19.24 -8.32
C LEU A 72 8.59 19.07 -9.71
N THR A 73 9.15 17.90 -10.01
CA THR A 73 9.74 17.56 -11.32
C THR A 73 8.69 17.04 -12.29
N GLY A 74 8.99 17.05 -13.58
CA GLY A 74 8.10 16.46 -14.60
C GLY A 74 6.99 17.39 -15.08
N ASN A 75 7.27 18.71 -15.28
CA ASN A 75 6.31 19.69 -15.80
C ASN A 75 5.01 19.77 -15.01
N SER A 76 5.07 19.64 -13.69
CA SER A 76 3.90 19.62 -12.80
C SER A 76 2.86 18.52 -13.06
N ALA A 77 3.14 17.57 -13.92
CA ALA A 77 2.19 16.49 -14.25
C ALA A 77 1.85 15.64 -13.01
N ASN A 78 2.84 15.36 -12.16
CA ASN A 78 2.62 14.60 -10.92
C ASN A 78 1.76 15.39 -9.92
N CYS A 79 1.95 16.71 -9.79
CA CYS A 79 1.08 17.54 -8.96
C CYS A 79 -0.37 17.54 -9.47
N LYS A 80 -0.58 17.74 -10.78
CA LYS A 80 -1.93 17.67 -11.38
C LYS A 80 -2.62 16.35 -11.06
N PHE A 81 -1.87 15.27 -11.17
CA PHE A 81 -2.37 13.92 -10.95
C PHE A 81 -2.70 13.66 -9.47
N ILE A 82 -1.76 13.96 -8.56
CA ILE A 82 -1.92 13.68 -7.12
C ILE A 82 -2.97 14.58 -6.49
N PHE A 83 -3.01 15.86 -6.86
CA PHE A 83 -3.95 16.82 -6.27
C PHE A 83 -5.25 16.97 -7.06
N ASN A 84 -5.37 16.33 -8.21
CA ASN A 84 -6.53 16.41 -9.10
C ASN A 84 -6.94 17.86 -9.40
N ASP A 85 -5.94 18.73 -9.66
CA ASP A 85 -6.17 20.14 -9.96
C ASP A 85 -5.19 20.64 -11.02
N THR A 86 -5.57 21.72 -11.71
CA THR A 86 -4.74 22.35 -12.72
C THR A 86 -3.66 23.20 -12.08
N VAL A 87 -2.40 22.87 -12.35
CA VAL A 87 -1.26 23.68 -11.93
C VAL A 87 -1.11 24.89 -12.87
N LYS A 88 -1.09 26.10 -12.29
CA LYS A 88 -0.82 27.36 -12.98
C LYS A 88 0.66 27.63 -13.08
N LYS A 89 1.37 27.49 -11.97
CA LYS A 89 2.79 27.84 -11.87
C LYS A 89 3.46 27.02 -10.79
N VAL A 90 4.76 26.75 -10.97
CA VAL A 90 5.65 26.21 -9.94
C VAL A 90 6.77 27.23 -9.72
N ILE A 91 6.97 27.62 -8.48
CA ILE A 91 7.97 28.60 -8.04
C ILE A 91 8.95 27.87 -7.13
N SER A 92 10.24 27.88 -7.45
CA SER A 92 11.26 27.33 -6.54
C SER A 92 11.41 28.24 -5.32
N ILE A 93 11.47 27.65 -4.11
CA ILE A 93 11.65 28.41 -2.86
C ILE A 93 13.10 28.85 -2.71
N VAL A 94 14.05 28.06 -3.21
CA VAL A 94 15.47 28.35 -3.29
C VAL A 94 15.96 27.78 -4.61
N ASP A 95 17.02 28.30 -5.18
CA ASP A 95 17.58 28.04 -6.53
C ASP A 95 17.64 26.57 -7.03
N SER A 96 17.04 25.66 -6.29
CA SER A 96 16.95 24.24 -6.65
C SER A 96 15.61 23.62 -6.24
N PRO A 97 14.96 22.82 -7.13
CA PRO A 97 13.79 22.02 -6.77
C PRO A 97 14.04 21.01 -5.64
N ALA A 98 15.32 20.72 -5.33
CA ALA A 98 15.68 19.87 -4.20
C ALA A 98 15.33 20.51 -2.86
N ASN A 99 15.19 21.82 -2.79
CA ASN A 99 14.88 22.59 -1.59
C ASN A 99 13.39 22.91 -1.43
N GLY A 100 12.55 22.39 -2.32
CA GLY A 100 11.13 22.62 -2.32
C GLY A 100 10.65 23.63 -3.36
N GLY A 101 9.34 23.80 -3.45
CA GLY A 101 8.72 24.74 -4.36
C GLY A 101 7.26 25.00 -4.02
N VAL A 102 6.77 26.18 -4.38
CA VAL A 102 5.37 26.54 -4.26
C VAL A 102 4.65 26.22 -5.56
N VAL A 103 3.58 25.46 -5.45
CA VAL A 103 2.70 25.12 -6.56
C VAL A 103 1.41 25.91 -6.43
N GLU A 104 1.14 26.74 -7.43
CA GLU A 104 -0.12 27.47 -7.57
C GLU A 104 -1.11 26.66 -8.39
N PHE A 105 -2.29 26.45 -7.84
CA PHE A 105 -3.39 25.73 -8.47
C PHE A 105 -4.50 26.66 -8.97
N LYS A 106 -5.37 26.13 -9.81
CA LYS A 106 -6.53 26.88 -10.30
C LYS A 106 -7.68 26.87 -9.30
N GLY A 107 -7.91 25.78 -8.62
CA GLY A 107 -9.08 25.52 -7.79
C GLY A 107 -8.83 25.50 -6.28
N ARG A 108 -7.59 25.67 -5.84
CA ARG A 108 -7.22 25.65 -4.41
C ARG A 108 -6.12 26.65 -4.06
N ASP A 109 -5.89 26.86 -2.76
CA ASP A 109 -4.78 27.66 -2.26
C ASP A 109 -3.43 27.06 -2.69
N PRO A 110 -2.39 27.90 -2.83
CA PRO A 110 -1.05 27.45 -3.14
C PRO A 110 -0.52 26.46 -2.09
N LEU A 111 0.27 25.47 -2.54
CA LEU A 111 0.98 24.54 -1.67
C LEU A 111 2.48 24.72 -1.79
N ALA A 112 3.14 24.92 -0.66
CA ALA A 112 4.58 24.82 -0.56
C ALA A 112 4.95 23.36 -0.33
N ILE A 113 5.42 22.66 -1.38
CA ILE A 113 5.87 21.27 -1.33
C ILE A 113 7.31 21.27 -0.85
N LEU A 114 7.53 20.69 0.33
CA LEU A 114 8.79 20.75 1.05
C LEU A 114 9.45 19.37 1.15
N PRO A 115 10.78 19.31 1.04
CA PRO A 115 11.51 18.09 1.35
C PRO A 115 11.49 17.83 2.86
N ILE A 116 11.64 16.56 3.21
CA ILE A 116 11.87 16.13 4.59
C ILE A 116 13.30 15.64 4.75
N SER A 117 13.88 15.92 5.93
CA SER A 117 15.14 15.35 6.38
C SER A 117 14.86 14.31 7.47
N CYS A 118 14.94 13.02 7.12
CA CYS A 118 14.71 11.94 8.09
C CYS A 118 15.93 11.80 9.01
N SER A 119 15.72 12.02 10.31
CA SER A 119 16.77 11.93 11.33
C SER A 119 16.82 10.54 11.99
N SER A 120 15.69 9.84 12.08
CA SER A 120 15.60 8.54 12.72
C SER A 120 14.43 7.72 12.18
N ILE A 121 14.67 6.42 11.98
CA ILE A 121 13.64 5.44 11.63
C ILE A 121 13.88 4.14 12.41
N GLY A 122 12.82 3.54 12.91
CA GLY A 122 12.82 2.26 13.61
C GLY A 122 12.12 2.29 14.95
N ASP A 123 11.98 1.12 15.56
CA ASP A 123 11.33 0.93 16.87
C ASP A 123 9.92 1.55 16.94
N GLY A 124 9.17 1.43 15.82
CA GLY A 124 7.82 1.99 15.70
C GLY A 124 7.76 3.50 15.54
N LYS A 125 8.87 4.17 15.22
CA LYS A 125 8.94 5.62 15.07
C LYS A 125 9.69 6.05 13.82
N CYS A 126 9.26 7.18 13.25
CA CYS A 126 9.96 7.89 12.20
C CYS A 126 10.01 9.37 12.59
N VAL A 127 11.23 9.93 12.67
CA VAL A 127 11.44 11.33 13.01
C VAL A 127 12.01 12.05 11.80
N PHE A 128 11.38 13.15 11.41
CA PHE A 128 11.86 13.97 10.30
C PHE A 128 11.64 15.45 10.58
N THR A 129 12.47 16.27 9.92
CA THR A 129 12.42 17.73 10.01
C THR A 129 11.99 18.32 8.68
N VAL A 130 11.21 19.38 8.74
CA VAL A 130 10.81 20.22 7.62
C VAL A 130 11.42 21.61 7.86
N GLU A 131 12.13 22.13 6.87
CA GLU A 131 12.88 23.39 6.96
C GLU A 131 12.37 24.43 5.96
N ASN A 132 12.88 25.66 6.04
CA ASN A 132 12.57 26.80 5.17
C ASN A 132 11.13 27.34 5.29
N LEU A 133 10.51 27.18 6.45
CA LEU A 133 9.12 27.60 6.68
C LEU A 133 8.97 29.13 6.67
N ASP A 134 9.95 29.89 7.19
CA ASP A 134 9.90 31.36 7.23
C ASP A 134 9.95 31.96 5.83
N LYS A 135 10.72 31.39 4.92
CA LYS A 135 10.79 31.84 3.52
C LYS A 135 9.44 31.76 2.82
N ILE A 136 8.69 30.67 3.09
CA ILE A 136 7.37 30.46 2.49
C ILE A 136 6.40 31.54 2.98
N LYS A 137 6.41 31.89 4.27
CA LYS A 137 5.54 32.91 4.83
C LYS A 137 5.77 34.28 4.19
N VAL A 138 7.03 34.60 3.92
CA VAL A 138 7.40 35.92 3.33
C VAL A 138 7.04 35.93 1.84
N ASP A 139 7.43 34.90 1.08
CA ASP A 139 7.31 34.90 -0.38
C ASP A 139 5.89 34.61 -0.86
N VAL A 140 5.16 33.72 -0.17
CA VAL A 140 3.79 33.35 -0.53
C VAL A 140 2.91 33.17 0.72
N PRO A 141 2.42 34.31 1.30
CA PRO A 141 1.73 34.31 2.60
C PRO A 141 0.49 33.44 2.72
N LYS A 142 -0.11 33.04 1.57
CA LYS A 142 -1.30 32.18 1.52
C LYS A 142 -0.97 30.70 1.30
N ALA A 143 0.29 30.35 1.10
CA ALA A 143 0.67 28.97 0.87
C ALA A 143 0.58 28.17 2.17
N LYS A 144 0.04 26.95 2.04
CA LYS A 144 0.11 25.93 3.09
C LYS A 144 1.32 25.05 2.85
N ALA A 145 1.94 24.59 3.92
CA ALA A 145 3.03 23.63 3.80
C ALA A 145 2.50 22.23 3.49
N TYR A 146 3.21 21.51 2.64
CA TYR A 146 2.90 20.14 2.30
C TYR A 146 4.16 19.30 2.24
N VAL A 147 4.16 18.19 2.94
CA VAL A 147 5.19 17.17 2.88
C VAL A 147 4.60 15.85 2.42
N ARG A 148 5.36 15.08 1.64
CA ARG A 148 4.93 13.76 1.20
C ARG A 148 6.13 12.83 1.10
N PHE A 149 5.98 11.64 1.65
CA PHE A 149 7.02 10.63 1.65
C PHE A 149 6.42 9.24 1.66
N LEU A 150 7.22 8.27 1.27
CA LEU A 150 6.87 6.88 1.17
C LEU A 150 7.81 6.06 2.05
N LEU A 151 7.25 5.11 2.75
CA LEU A 151 7.94 4.12 3.57
C LEU A 151 7.93 2.79 2.82
N GLU A 152 9.10 2.35 2.35
CA GLU A 152 9.25 1.00 1.83
C GLU A 152 9.28 0.01 2.99
N THR A 153 8.31 -0.88 3.03
CA THR A 153 8.16 -1.87 4.10
C THR A 153 7.51 -3.14 3.56
N ARG A 154 7.24 -4.12 4.42
CA ARG A 154 6.55 -5.34 4.02
C ARG A 154 5.06 -5.23 4.31
N LEU A 155 4.23 -5.75 3.40
CA LEU A 155 2.77 -5.67 3.48
C LEU A 155 2.25 -6.25 4.81
N GLU A 156 2.76 -7.41 5.23
CA GLU A 156 2.32 -8.09 6.45
C GLU A 156 2.59 -7.33 7.75
N LYS A 157 3.35 -6.24 7.70
CA LYS A 157 3.58 -5.39 8.87
C LYS A 157 2.39 -4.49 9.21
N PHE A 158 1.60 -4.08 8.21
CA PHE A 158 0.47 -3.17 8.40
C PHE A 158 -0.88 -3.73 7.90
N VAL A 159 -0.87 -4.93 7.29
CA VAL A 159 -2.07 -5.64 6.84
C VAL A 159 -2.16 -6.97 7.58
N VAL A 160 -3.33 -7.28 8.12
CA VAL A 160 -3.59 -8.59 8.72
C VAL A 160 -4.08 -9.52 7.62
N VAL A 161 -3.36 -10.62 7.40
CA VAL A 161 -3.70 -11.61 6.38
C VAL A 161 -4.26 -12.86 7.05
N HIS A 162 -5.51 -13.19 6.74
CA HIS A 162 -6.13 -14.46 7.09
C HIS A 162 -6.10 -15.41 5.90
N SER A 163 -5.36 -16.49 6.03
CA SER A 163 -5.25 -17.51 4.98
C SER A 163 -6.31 -18.57 5.14
N GLY A 164 -7.25 -18.63 4.19
CA GLY A 164 -8.23 -19.69 4.03
C GLY A 164 -7.77 -20.74 3.03
N ILE A 165 -8.58 -21.78 2.82
CA ILE A 165 -8.31 -22.84 1.84
C ILE A 165 -8.44 -22.29 0.42
N THR A 166 -9.54 -21.58 0.13
CA THR A 166 -9.87 -21.09 -1.21
C THR A 166 -9.56 -19.61 -1.41
N LYS A 167 -9.53 -18.84 -0.32
CA LYS A 167 -9.34 -17.38 -0.35
C LYS A 167 -8.43 -16.94 0.77
N ASN A 168 -7.72 -15.84 0.55
CA ASN A 168 -7.06 -15.07 1.58
C ASN A 168 -7.82 -13.76 1.81
N SER A 169 -8.05 -13.39 3.07
CA SER A 169 -8.60 -12.07 3.43
C SER A 169 -7.48 -11.15 3.90
N TYR A 170 -7.50 -9.91 3.42
CA TYR A 170 -6.55 -8.85 3.72
C TYR A 170 -7.28 -7.73 4.45
N LEU A 171 -6.98 -7.54 5.72
CA LEU A 171 -7.63 -6.57 6.59
C LEU A 171 -6.72 -5.36 6.78
N TYR A 172 -7.18 -4.20 6.32
CA TYR A 172 -6.55 -2.91 6.56
C TYR A 172 -7.31 -2.21 7.68
N ASP A 173 -6.72 -2.14 8.88
CA ASP A 173 -7.28 -1.47 10.06
C ASP A 173 -6.34 -0.32 10.46
N LEU A 174 -6.62 0.87 9.95
CA LEU A 174 -5.82 2.07 10.19
C LEU A 174 -6.55 2.98 11.17
N LYS A 175 -5.88 3.31 12.26
CA LYS A 175 -6.37 4.21 13.31
C LYS A 175 -5.41 5.38 13.45
N ILE A 176 -5.92 6.59 13.41
CA ILE A 176 -5.12 7.81 13.55
C ILE A 176 -5.55 8.50 14.83
N ASN A 177 -4.59 8.81 15.70
CA ASN A 177 -4.80 9.46 16.99
C ASN A 177 -5.85 8.74 17.87
N GLU A 178 -5.88 7.42 17.85
CA GLU A 178 -6.77 6.60 18.69
C GLU A 178 -6.23 6.54 20.13
N MET A 179 -6.65 7.46 20.97
CA MET A 179 -6.11 7.67 22.32
C MET A 179 -6.23 6.47 23.25
N ARG A 180 -7.21 5.56 23.03
CA ARG A 180 -7.35 4.32 23.80
C ARG A 180 -6.19 3.36 23.62
N ASN A 181 -5.43 3.52 22.53
CA ASN A 181 -4.32 2.65 22.14
C ASN A 181 -2.98 3.38 22.14
N ILE A 182 -2.86 4.48 22.90
CA ILE A 182 -1.62 5.26 22.95
C ILE A 182 -0.50 4.44 23.60
N PRO A 183 0.65 4.25 22.95
CA PRO A 183 1.78 3.54 23.54
C PRO A 183 2.46 4.38 24.64
N ASP A 184 3.01 3.71 25.66
CA ASP A 184 3.77 4.39 26.72
C ASP A 184 4.92 5.23 26.19
N SER A 185 5.56 4.77 25.12
CA SER A 185 6.64 5.51 24.47
C SER A 185 6.20 6.86 23.87
N ILE A 186 4.92 7.02 23.55
CA ILE A 186 4.33 8.26 23.06
C ILE A 186 3.97 9.16 24.24
N ASN A 187 3.42 8.58 25.32
CA ASN A 187 3.20 9.32 26.57
C ASN A 187 4.51 9.95 27.11
N LEU A 188 5.62 9.21 27.01
CA LEU A 188 6.95 9.73 27.35
C LEU A 188 7.35 10.90 26.45
N CYS A 189 7.12 10.82 25.14
CA CYS A 189 7.43 11.92 24.23
C CYS A 189 6.62 13.18 24.56
N MET A 190 5.35 13.05 24.92
CA MET A 190 4.51 14.16 25.34
C MET A 190 5.02 14.79 26.65
N ASN A 191 5.44 13.99 27.62
CA ASN A 191 6.03 14.47 28.85
C ASN A 191 7.36 15.24 28.62
N HIS A 192 8.01 14.99 27.47
CA HIS A 192 9.23 15.69 27.03
C HIS A 192 8.95 16.86 26.09
N GLY A 193 7.73 17.37 26.04
CA GLY A 193 7.37 18.58 25.31
C GLY A 193 6.96 18.36 23.85
N LYS A 194 6.72 17.11 23.42
CA LYS A 194 6.07 16.87 22.13
C LYS A 194 4.55 17.01 22.24
N HIS A 195 3.95 17.52 21.20
CA HIS A 195 2.50 17.77 21.12
C HIS A 195 1.89 16.82 20.07
N ILE A 196 0.80 16.15 20.44
CA ILE A 196 0.01 15.40 19.44
C ILE A 196 -0.69 16.40 18.53
N CYS A 197 -0.58 16.21 17.22
CA CYS A 197 -1.37 16.93 16.23
C CYS A 197 -2.82 16.43 16.28
N ASP A 198 -3.58 16.86 17.26
CA ASP A 198 -4.94 16.42 17.52
C ASP A 198 -5.97 17.14 16.64
N ASN A 199 -5.65 18.30 16.07
CA ASN A 199 -6.49 19.03 15.16
C ASN A 199 -6.19 18.64 13.70
N ILE A 200 -6.74 17.51 13.25
CA ILE A 200 -6.70 17.10 11.85
C ILE A 200 -8.08 17.38 11.25
N ARG A 201 -8.15 18.30 10.27
CA ARG A 201 -9.43 18.71 9.68
C ARG A 201 -10.03 17.65 8.76
N SER A 202 -9.19 16.97 7.99
CA SER A 202 -9.64 15.87 7.11
C SER A 202 -8.56 14.81 6.93
N CYS A 203 -8.98 13.56 6.90
CA CYS A 203 -8.13 12.41 6.65
C CYS A 203 -8.58 11.68 5.38
N PHE A 204 -7.63 11.38 4.52
CA PHE A 204 -7.81 10.64 3.28
C PHE A 204 -7.06 9.32 3.40
N CYS A 205 -7.76 8.23 3.16
CA CYS A 205 -7.16 6.90 3.14
C CYS A 205 -7.35 6.27 1.76
N MET A 206 -6.26 5.80 1.19
CA MET A 206 -6.25 5.14 -0.11
C MET A 206 -5.62 3.76 0.02
N HIS A 207 -6.23 2.77 -0.63
CA HIS A 207 -5.65 1.44 -0.75
C HIS A 207 -5.44 1.14 -2.22
N VAL A 208 -4.20 0.91 -2.60
CA VAL A 208 -3.83 0.46 -3.95
C VAL A 208 -3.48 -1.01 -3.86
N VAL A 209 -4.29 -1.83 -4.51
CA VAL A 209 -4.16 -3.29 -4.50
C VAL A 209 -4.26 -3.84 -5.92
N PRO A 210 -3.65 -5.00 -6.22
CA PRO A 210 -3.79 -5.66 -7.52
C PRO A 210 -5.25 -5.90 -7.91
N ILE A 211 -5.55 -5.91 -9.21
CA ILE A 211 -6.92 -6.04 -9.75
C ILE A 211 -7.60 -7.37 -9.38
N ASP A 212 -6.82 -8.38 -9.01
CA ASP A 212 -7.31 -9.70 -8.60
C ASP A 212 -7.81 -9.74 -7.14
N TYR A 213 -7.86 -8.57 -6.47
CA TYR A 213 -8.48 -8.40 -5.17
C TYR A 213 -9.94 -7.99 -5.29
N TYR A 214 -10.79 -8.59 -4.49
CA TYR A 214 -12.22 -8.26 -4.40
C TYR A 214 -12.49 -7.52 -3.11
N LEU A 215 -13.09 -6.33 -3.20
CA LEU A 215 -13.52 -5.58 -2.03
C LEU A 215 -14.69 -6.30 -1.37
N THR A 216 -14.50 -6.72 -0.12
CA THR A 216 -15.53 -7.40 0.69
C THR A 216 -16.20 -6.42 1.64
N TYR A 217 -15.42 -5.51 2.22
CA TYR A 217 -15.94 -4.51 3.14
C TYR A 217 -15.20 -3.18 3.03
N ALA A 218 -15.95 -2.09 3.08
CA ALA A 218 -15.48 -0.74 3.34
C ALA A 218 -16.63 0.06 3.97
N ASP A 219 -16.27 1.01 4.86
CA ASP A 219 -17.29 1.93 5.42
C ASP A 219 -17.89 2.80 4.30
N SER A 220 -19.16 2.57 4.00
CA SER A 220 -19.88 3.26 2.92
C SER A 220 -19.95 4.78 3.12
N ASN A 221 -19.97 5.26 4.36
CA ASN A 221 -20.02 6.70 4.66
C ASN A 221 -18.69 7.40 4.30
N LYS A 222 -17.57 6.68 4.42
CA LYS A 222 -16.24 7.18 4.14
C LYS A 222 -15.80 6.91 2.71
N LEU A 223 -16.34 5.89 2.07
CA LEU A 223 -16.02 5.52 0.70
C LEU A 223 -16.43 6.63 -0.28
N LYS A 224 -15.48 7.09 -1.09
CA LYS A 224 -15.67 8.14 -2.10
C LYS A 224 -15.62 7.60 -3.51
N ASN A 225 -14.66 6.72 -3.79
CA ASN A 225 -14.46 6.19 -5.13
C ASN A 225 -13.70 4.87 -5.11
N ILE A 226 -13.94 4.04 -6.12
CA ILE A 226 -13.13 2.86 -6.48
C ILE A 226 -12.93 2.93 -7.98
N ARG A 227 -11.70 2.84 -8.44
CA ARG A 227 -11.37 2.91 -9.87
C ARG A 227 -10.10 2.13 -10.19
N ILE A 228 -9.90 1.86 -11.47
CA ILE A 228 -8.62 1.32 -11.97
C ILE A 228 -7.57 2.42 -11.89
N LEU A 229 -6.38 2.06 -11.50
CA LEU A 229 -5.24 2.96 -11.40
C LEU A 229 -4.65 3.22 -12.78
N GLU A 230 -4.26 4.46 -13.05
CA GLU A 230 -3.56 4.85 -14.26
C GLU A 230 -2.06 4.54 -14.15
N ASN A 231 -1.64 3.33 -14.50
CA ASN A 231 -0.28 2.82 -14.31
C ASN A 231 0.81 3.74 -14.86
N ASP A 232 0.64 4.31 -16.06
CA ASP A 232 1.63 5.21 -16.65
C ASP A 232 1.87 6.48 -15.83
N ALA A 233 0.81 7.02 -15.21
CA ALA A 233 0.93 8.19 -14.36
C ALA A 233 1.63 7.85 -13.03
N PHE A 234 1.25 6.72 -12.43
CA PHE A 234 1.84 6.27 -11.18
C PHE A 234 3.28 5.78 -11.34
N ASN A 235 3.64 5.14 -12.45
CA ASN A 235 5.03 4.76 -12.74
C ASN A 235 5.95 5.98 -12.85
N ARG A 236 5.46 7.11 -13.35
CA ARG A 236 6.22 8.38 -13.31
C ARG A 236 6.33 8.95 -11.90
N TYR A 237 5.33 8.74 -11.07
CA TYR A 237 5.30 9.22 -9.70
C TYR A 237 6.15 8.36 -8.76
N LEU A 238 6.11 7.03 -8.91
CA LEU A 238 6.82 6.06 -8.07
C LEU A 238 8.24 5.78 -8.57
N VAL A 239 8.97 6.79 -9.00
CA VAL A 239 10.36 6.64 -9.49
C VAL A 239 11.23 5.94 -8.44
N GLY A 240 11.82 4.80 -8.81
CA GLY A 240 12.66 3.98 -7.93
C GLY A 240 11.93 2.83 -7.24
N LEU A 241 10.59 2.79 -7.26
CA LEU A 241 9.83 1.58 -6.97
C LEU A 241 9.70 0.73 -8.24
N HIS A 242 9.40 -0.56 -8.05
CA HIS A 242 9.15 -1.45 -9.20
C HIS A 242 8.01 -0.89 -10.05
N ALA A 243 8.22 -0.84 -11.36
CA ALA A 243 7.19 -0.45 -12.29
C ALA A 243 5.92 -1.28 -12.07
N LEU A 244 4.77 -0.62 -12.07
CA LEU A 244 3.48 -1.29 -12.05
C LEU A 244 3.29 -1.97 -13.40
N GLU A 245 3.57 -3.27 -13.47
CA GLU A 245 3.42 -4.07 -14.69
C GLU A 245 2.01 -4.61 -14.86
N ASP A 246 1.30 -4.82 -13.73
CA ASP A 246 -0.04 -5.35 -13.67
C ASP A 246 -1.08 -4.23 -13.45
N GLU A 247 -2.35 -4.55 -13.64
CA GLU A 247 -3.44 -3.63 -13.34
C GLU A 247 -3.72 -3.58 -11.83
N TYR A 248 -4.01 -2.39 -11.33
CA TYR A 248 -4.32 -2.12 -9.95
C TYR A 248 -5.65 -1.40 -9.82
N ILE A 249 -6.31 -1.59 -8.69
CA ILE A 249 -7.44 -0.77 -8.27
C ILE A 249 -7.02 0.14 -7.13
N ILE A 250 -7.57 1.34 -7.12
CA ILE A 250 -7.47 2.27 -6.00
C ILE A 250 -8.83 2.44 -5.36
N LEU A 251 -8.89 2.18 -4.07
CA LEU A 251 -10.03 2.49 -3.22
C LEU A 251 -9.72 3.77 -2.46
N PHE A 252 -10.61 4.74 -2.52
CA PHE A 252 -10.46 6.04 -1.91
C PHE A 252 -11.52 6.29 -0.84
N GLN A 253 -11.09 6.57 0.37
CA GLN A 253 -11.92 6.91 1.52
C GLN A 253 -11.55 8.30 2.04
N LYS A 254 -12.53 9.00 2.59
CA LYS A 254 -12.35 10.30 3.22
C LYS A 254 -13.20 10.39 4.48
N ASP A 255 -12.60 10.92 5.53
CA ASP A 255 -13.28 11.31 6.75
C ASP A 255 -12.97 12.76 7.10
N GLN A 256 -13.91 13.46 7.73
CA GLN A 256 -13.77 14.87 8.10
C GLN A 256 -14.33 15.07 9.49
N THR A 257 -13.58 15.78 10.32
CA THR A 257 -14.07 16.26 11.61
C THR A 257 -15.13 17.34 11.36
N LYS A 258 -16.28 17.23 11.99
CA LYS A 258 -17.24 18.33 12.06
C LYS A 258 -16.76 19.31 13.12
N GLU A 259 -17.04 20.59 12.95
CA GLU A 259 -16.63 21.65 13.90
C GLU A 259 -17.09 21.38 15.34
N THR A 260 -18.14 20.56 15.51
CA THR A 260 -18.73 20.19 16.80
C THR A 260 -18.15 18.91 17.41
N ASP A 261 -17.26 18.20 16.72
CA ASP A 261 -16.77 16.90 17.19
C ASP A 261 -15.59 17.09 18.14
N GLU A 262 -15.76 16.62 19.38
CA GLU A 262 -14.67 16.54 20.35
C GLU A 262 -13.65 15.42 20.05
N LEU A 263 -14.06 14.42 19.27
CA LEU A 263 -13.24 13.27 18.90
C LEU A 263 -12.40 13.56 17.65
N LYS A 264 -11.11 13.71 17.86
CA LYS A 264 -10.12 14.03 16.83
C LYS A 264 -9.34 12.80 16.37
N SER A 265 -10.01 11.63 16.32
CA SER A 265 -9.44 10.37 15.85
C SER A 265 -10.13 9.89 14.58
N TYR A 266 -9.37 9.24 13.70
CA TYR A 266 -9.89 8.65 12.48
C TYR A 266 -9.64 7.15 12.47
N SER A 267 -10.59 6.41 11.90
CA SER A 267 -10.50 4.96 11.75
C SER A 267 -10.95 4.57 10.35
N PHE A 268 -10.14 3.80 9.64
CA PHE A 268 -10.46 3.25 8.34
C PHE A 268 -10.30 1.75 8.40
N PHE A 269 -11.38 1.03 8.17
CA PHE A 269 -11.37 -0.41 8.08
C PHE A 269 -11.79 -0.83 6.68
N THR A 270 -10.98 -1.67 6.05
CA THR A 270 -11.23 -2.18 4.70
C THR A 270 -10.80 -3.64 4.63
N GLU A 271 -11.63 -4.46 4.02
CA GLU A 271 -11.35 -5.86 3.80
C GLU A 271 -11.37 -6.17 2.30
N PHE A 272 -10.30 -6.80 1.85
CA PHE A 272 -10.22 -7.38 0.51
C PHE A 272 -10.05 -8.89 0.62
N GLU A 273 -10.59 -9.60 -0.35
CA GLU A 273 -10.32 -11.02 -0.56
C GLU A 273 -9.55 -11.23 -1.85
N LYS A 274 -8.70 -12.24 -1.86
CA LYS A 274 -8.00 -12.73 -3.05
C LYS A 274 -8.17 -14.23 -3.14
N GLU A 275 -8.58 -14.72 -4.29
CA GLU A 275 -8.65 -16.16 -4.52
C GLU A 275 -7.25 -16.79 -4.44
N ARG A 276 -7.13 -17.83 -3.64
CA ARG A 276 -5.90 -18.60 -3.48
C ARG A 276 -5.83 -19.74 -4.47
N LEU A 277 -6.99 -20.36 -4.67
CA LEU A 277 -7.14 -21.43 -5.64
C LEU A 277 -7.99 -20.86 -6.79
N GLY A 278 -7.38 -20.68 -7.95
CA GLY A 278 -8.13 -20.39 -9.15
C GLY A 278 -9.08 -21.53 -9.50
N SER A 279 -10.13 -21.23 -10.26
CA SER A 279 -11.06 -22.23 -10.80
C SER A 279 -10.34 -23.42 -11.47
N GLU A 280 -9.22 -23.17 -12.11
CA GLU A 280 -8.36 -24.20 -12.72
C GLU A 280 -7.87 -25.24 -11.69
N GLN A 281 -7.42 -24.81 -10.51
CA GLN A 281 -6.88 -25.72 -9.48
C GLN A 281 -7.98 -26.57 -8.86
N ILE A 282 -9.21 -26.06 -8.76
CA ILE A 282 -10.38 -26.83 -8.31
C ILE A 282 -10.73 -27.88 -9.37
N ILE A 283 -10.73 -27.51 -10.65
CA ILE A 283 -10.94 -28.43 -11.76
C ILE A 283 -9.87 -29.53 -11.73
N TYR A 284 -8.62 -29.20 -11.43
CA TYR A 284 -7.54 -30.19 -11.29
C TYR A 284 -7.78 -31.16 -10.16
N ALA A 285 -8.18 -30.65 -8.99
CA ALA A 285 -8.47 -31.52 -7.84
C ALA A 285 -9.66 -32.46 -8.12
N VAL A 286 -10.71 -31.95 -8.76
CA VAL A 286 -11.86 -32.77 -9.17
C VAL A 286 -11.46 -33.79 -10.21
N PHE A 287 -10.68 -33.42 -11.22
CA PHE A 287 -10.22 -34.32 -12.27
C PHE A 287 -9.25 -35.36 -11.73
N ALA A 288 -8.31 -35.00 -10.85
CA ALA A 288 -7.43 -35.96 -10.18
C ALA A 288 -8.22 -37.01 -9.36
N ASN A 289 -9.24 -36.54 -8.62
CA ASN A 289 -10.14 -37.43 -7.89
C ASN A 289 -10.91 -38.37 -8.84
N LEU A 290 -11.37 -37.85 -9.96
CA LEU A 290 -12.10 -38.62 -10.95
C LEU A 290 -11.21 -39.70 -11.60
N VAL A 291 -9.96 -39.36 -11.93
CA VAL A 291 -8.95 -40.29 -12.42
C VAL A 291 -8.59 -41.33 -11.37
N CYS A 292 -8.37 -40.94 -10.12
CA CYS A 292 -8.13 -41.88 -9.02
C CYS A 292 -9.32 -42.83 -8.80
N SER A 293 -10.54 -42.29 -8.86
CA SER A 293 -11.77 -43.10 -8.73
C SER A 293 -11.95 -44.10 -9.91
N LEU A 294 -11.63 -43.64 -11.12
CA LEU A 294 -11.60 -44.55 -12.30
C LEU A 294 -10.56 -45.64 -12.15
N ILE A 295 -9.34 -45.30 -11.72
CA ILE A 295 -8.29 -46.29 -11.47
C ILE A 295 -8.75 -47.28 -10.41
N ILE A 296 -9.26 -46.81 -9.27
CA ILE A 296 -9.76 -47.67 -8.18
C ILE A 296 -10.99 -48.48 -8.65
N GLY A 297 -11.85 -47.92 -9.51
CA GLY A 297 -13.02 -48.63 -10.04
C GLY A 297 -12.70 -49.68 -11.13
N ILE A 298 -11.63 -49.46 -11.88
CA ILE A 298 -11.13 -50.42 -12.86
C ILE A 298 -10.38 -51.57 -12.16
N PHE A 299 -9.87 -51.31 -10.94
CA PHE A 299 -9.29 -52.33 -10.07
C PHE A 299 -10.38 -52.87 -9.12
N PRO A 300 -11.24 -53.81 -9.54
CA PRO A 300 -12.27 -54.34 -8.67
C PRO A 300 -11.61 -55.01 -7.47
N ALA A 301 -12.30 -54.97 -6.35
CA ALA A 301 -11.88 -55.44 -5.04
C ALA A 301 -11.57 -56.98 -4.93
N LYS A 302 -11.01 -57.58 -5.93
CA LYS A 302 -10.37 -58.88 -5.88
C LYS A 302 -8.94 -58.86 -5.38
N ILE A 303 -8.61 -57.83 -4.60
CA ILE A 303 -7.27 -57.66 -4.01
C ILE A 303 -6.99 -58.64 -2.87
N SER A 304 -7.95 -59.47 -2.47
CA SER A 304 -7.73 -60.30 -1.28
C SER A 304 -7.18 -61.69 -1.52
N GLU A 305 -7.17 -62.21 -2.72
CA GLU A 305 -6.73 -63.62 -2.89
C GLU A 305 -5.77 -63.92 -4.04
N GLU A 306 -5.59 -63.11 -5.09
CA GLU A 306 -4.72 -63.44 -6.22
C GLU A 306 -3.86 -62.27 -6.76
N LEU A 307 -2.97 -61.76 -5.94
CA LEU A 307 -2.03 -60.71 -6.37
C LEU A 307 -1.03 -61.16 -7.44
N GLY A 308 -1.00 -62.48 -7.77
CA GLY A 308 -0.04 -63.06 -8.71
C GLY A 308 -0.50 -63.13 -10.17
N HIS A 309 -1.79 -63.21 -10.45
CA HIS A 309 -2.30 -63.41 -11.81
C HIS A 309 -2.79 -62.15 -12.51
N TRP A 310 -2.94 -61.04 -11.79
CA TRP A 310 -3.59 -59.86 -12.31
C TRP A 310 -2.74 -59.04 -13.28
N TYR A 311 -1.41 -59.04 -13.11
CA TYR A 311 -0.50 -58.37 -14.03
C TYR A 311 -0.36 -59.05 -15.39
N SER A 312 -0.73 -60.32 -15.50
CA SER A 312 -0.65 -61.06 -16.76
C SER A 312 -1.77 -60.74 -17.76
N ASP A 313 -2.90 -60.22 -17.29
CA ASP A 313 -4.08 -59.93 -18.13
C ASP A 313 -4.21 -58.49 -18.59
N LEU A 314 -3.41 -57.57 -18.03
CA LEU A 314 -3.30 -56.22 -18.56
C LEU A 314 -2.46 -56.27 -19.83
N SER A 315 -3.11 -56.08 -20.98
CA SER A 315 -2.37 -55.97 -22.23
C SER A 315 -1.38 -54.78 -22.14
N LEU A 316 -0.17 -54.97 -22.64
CA LEU A 316 0.84 -53.94 -22.72
C LEU A 316 0.27 -52.64 -23.29
N GLY A 317 -0.71 -52.73 -24.19
CA GLY A 317 -1.43 -51.60 -24.77
C GLY A 317 -2.24 -50.81 -23.75
N THR A 318 -2.85 -51.44 -22.75
CA THR A 318 -3.63 -50.75 -21.71
C THR A 318 -2.73 -49.98 -20.75
N VAL A 319 -1.57 -50.56 -20.38
CA VAL A 319 -0.58 -49.87 -19.54
C VAL A 319 0.02 -48.64 -20.28
N ILE A 320 0.32 -48.80 -21.55
CA ILE A 320 0.82 -47.71 -22.41
C ILE A 320 -0.26 -46.62 -22.55
N ALA A 321 -1.53 -46.99 -22.78
CA ALA A 321 -2.62 -46.03 -22.90
C ALA A 321 -2.82 -45.22 -21.62
N ILE A 322 -2.78 -45.86 -20.45
CA ILE A 322 -2.84 -45.19 -19.14
C ILE A 322 -1.63 -44.25 -18.97
N GLY A 323 -0.43 -44.72 -19.30
CA GLY A 323 0.79 -43.91 -19.25
C GLY A 323 0.72 -42.66 -20.15
N ILE A 324 0.20 -42.83 -21.38
CA ILE A 324 0.00 -41.72 -22.31
C ILE A 324 -1.02 -40.71 -21.76
N VAL A 325 -2.15 -41.19 -21.22
CA VAL A 325 -3.17 -40.29 -20.61
C VAL A 325 -2.59 -39.55 -19.44
N VAL A 326 -1.81 -40.17 -18.56
CA VAL A 326 -1.14 -39.52 -17.43
C VAL A 326 -0.10 -38.52 -17.93
N CYS A 327 0.71 -38.85 -18.94
CA CYS A 327 1.69 -37.94 -19.52
C CYS A 327 1.03 -36.75 -20.22
N LEU A 328 -0.04 -36.98 -20.98
CA LEU A 328 -0.81 -35.89 -21.62
C LEU A 328 -1.47 -34.98 -20.56
N PHE A 329 -1.98 -35.58 -19.48
CA PHE A 329 -2.51 -34.89 -18.36
C PHE A 329 -1.44 -34.01 -17.71
N VAL A 330 -0.28 -34.54 -17.33
CA VAL A 330 0.83 -33.78 -16.75
C VAL A 330 1.32 -32.72 -17.73
N ALA A 331 1.44 -33.00 -19.01
CA ALA A 331 1.86 -32.05 -20.03
C ALA A 331 0.86 -30.92 -20.24
N TYR A 332 -0.44 -31.19 -20.21
CA TYR A 332 -1.49 -30.18 -20.32
C TYR A 332 -1.51 -29.23 -19.11
N PHE A 333 -1.16 -29.76 -17.92
CA PHE A 333 -1.22 -29.02 -16.65
C PHE A 333 0.07 -28.32 -16.22
N ILE A 334 1.17 -28.61 -16.92
CA ILE A 334 2.36 -27.76 -16.74
C ILE A 334 2.02 -26.35 -17.27
N PRO A 335 2.12 -25.30 -16.46
CA PRO A 335 1.84 -23.93 -16.92
C PRO A 335 2.97 -23.46 -17.85
N TRP A 336 2.95 -23.96 -19.09
CA TRP A 336 3.96 -23.70 -20.14
C TRP A 336 4.24 -22.20 -20.31
N MET A 337 3.22 -21.35 -20.18
CA MET A 337 3.39 -19.90 -20.27
C MET A 337 4.14 -19.30 -19.07
N ARG A 338 3.96 -19.87 -17.86
CA ARG A 338 4.75 -19.41 -16.68
C ARG A 338 6.19 -19.92 -16.77
N MET A 339 6.36 -21.17 -17.18
CA MET A 339 7.68 -21.76 -17.38
C MET A 339 8.44 -21.06 -18.51
N TRP A 340 7.76 -20.73 -19.63
CA TRP A 340 8.33 -19.99 -20.75
C TRP A 340 8.71 -18.54 -20.37
N ARG A 341 7.88 -17.86 -19.56
CA ARG A 341 8.21 -16.54 -19.03
C ARG A 341 9.39 -16.61 -18.05
N TRP A 342 9.44 -17.62 -17.19
CA TRP A 342 10.57 -17.86 -16.27
C TRP A 342 11.88 -18.14 -17.02
N ILE A 343 11.84 -18.97 -18.03
CA ILE A 343 12.98 -19.27 -18.92
C ILE A 343 13.42 -18.01 -19.65
N LYS A 344 12.49 -17.25 -20.24
CA LYS A 344 12.84 -15.98 -20.90
C LYS A 344 13.46 -14.96 -19.95
N ARG A 345 13.02 -14.89 -18.71
CA ARG A 345 13.63 -14.00 -17.69
C ARG A 345 15.04 -14.44 -17.34
N LYS A 346 15.29 -15.73 -17.26
CA LYS A 346 16.62 -16.28 -16.91
C LYS A 346 17.64 -16.11 -18.05
N PHE A 347 17.19 -16.09 -19.29
CA PHE A 347 18.03 -15.92 -20.48
C PHE A 347 18.12 -14.46 -20.98
N LYS A 348 17.30 -13.53 -20.46
CA LYS A 348 17.42 -12.09 -20.74
C LYS A 348 18.25 -11.32 -19.70
N GLY A 349 18.79 -11.99 -18.72
CA GLY A 349 19.66 -11.46 -17.66
C GLY A 349 21.15 -11.70 -17.95
N VAL A 350 21.53 -11.71 -19.23
CA VAL A 350 22.92 -11.56 -19.69
C VAL A 350 23.02 -10.30 -20.52
#